data_5fc382542e6b3cf12562ca235900793c
#
_entry.id   5fc382542e6b3cf12562ca235900793c
#
_cell.length_a   1.000
_cell.length_b   1.000
_cell.length_c   1.000
_cell.angle_alpha   90.00
_cell.angle_beta   90.00
_cell.angle_gamma   90.00
#
_symmetry.space_group_name_H-M   'P 1'
#
loop_
_entity.id
_entity.type
_entity.pdbx_description
1 polymer ?
#
loop_
_entity_poly.entity_id
_entity_poly.type
_entity_poly.pdbx_seq_one_letter_code
_entity_poly.pdbx_strand_id
1 'polypeptide(L)'
;PHHPKHSFPTRRSSDLQAALLPLEEVETVSTLAGYSLMTETEGASFGMGMINLKPWNEREQTAEELMRVYADRVSHIKDADIQFFLPPTVPGFGNASGFELRLQDKTAGTFAELDEVAKSFVAKLNADPRLSGVTSGFNPNFPQYLLRVDLAKAAKLGIDVNESMETLQSYVGSFYSSNFVRFGQMYKVMLQAAPEYRMNPEDLFGLYAKNKEGNMVPYSNFMTMERVYGPSQITRYNLFTSADRKSVV
;
A
#
# COMPACT_ATOMS: atom_id res chain seq x y z
N PRO A 1 8.98 -29.55 -2.78
CA PRO A 1 7.89 -28.67 -3.21
C PRO A 1 8.06 -27.35 -2.47
N HIS A 2 8.68 -26.38 -3.15
CA HIS A 2 8.76 -25.03 -2.61
C HIS A 2 7.37 -24.43 -2.76
N HIS A 3 6.67 -24.23 -1.66
CA HIS A 3 5.51 -23.34 -1.65
C HIS A 3 5.99 -21.94 -2.07
N PRO A 4 5.35 -21.28 -3.04
CA PRO A 4 5.67 -19.92 -3.40
C PRO A 4 5.55 -19.09 -2.11
N LYS A 5 6.62 -18.39 -1.74
CA LYS A 5 6.58 -17.43 -0.63
C LYS A 5 5.63 -16.32 -1.09
N HIS A 6 4.38 -16.36 -0.64
CA HIS A 6 3.43 -15.30 -0.88
C HIS A 6 4.04 -13.97 -0.43
N SER A 7 3.79 -12.91 -1.19
CA SER A 7 4.18 -11.57 -0.79
C SER A 7 3.58 -11.24 0.57
N PHE A 8 4.27 -10.44 1.36
CA PHE A 8 3.90 -10.10 2.74
C PHE A 8 2.40 -9.75 2.93
N PRO A 9 1.77 -8.85 2.12
CA PRO A 9 0.36 -8.52 2.29
C PRO A 9 -0.58 -9.68 2.01
N THR A 10 -0.30 -10.50 0.99
CA THR A 10 -1.14 -11.65 0.62
C THR A 10 -1.15 -12.71 1.73
N ARG A 11 0.02 -12.98 2.34
CA ARG A 11 0.10 -13.91 3.46
C ARG A 11 -0.67 -13.40 4.67
N ARG A 12 -0.54 -12.10 5.01
CA ARG A 12 -1.25 -11.50 6.15
C ARG A 12 -2.75 -11.42 5.91
N SER A 13 -3.19 -11.24 4.68
CA SER A 13 -4.60 -11.32 4.31
C SER A 13 -5.19 -12.70 4.58
N SER A 14 -4.46 -13.78 4.25
CA SER A 14 -4.89 -15.15 4.57
C SER A 14 -4.87 -15.46 6.06
N ASP A 15 -3.88 -14.95 6.80
CA ASP A 15 -3.81 -15.09 8.26
C ASP A 15 -5.00 -14.40 8.94
N LEU A 16 -5.39 -13.21 8.45
CA LEU A 16 -6.55 -12.47 8.91
C LEU A 16 -7.86 -13.25 8.66
N GLN A 17 -8.03 -13.80 7.44
CA GLN A 17 -9.19 -14.64 7.13
C GLN A 17 -9.26 -15.87 8.01
N ALA A 18 -8.14 -16.57 8.21
CA ALA A 18 -8.06 -17.75 9.05
C ALA A 18 -8.39 -17.45 10.52
N ALA A 19 -8.06 -16.27 11.02
CA ALA A 19 -8.35 -15.86 12.39
C ALA A 19 -9.80 -15.44 12.59
N LEU A 20 -10.46 -14.82 11.61
CA LEU A 20 -11.77 -14.20 11.78
C LEU A 20 -12.93 -15.03 11.21
N LEU A 21 -12.75 -15.72 10.09
CA LEU A 21 -13.82 -16.49 9.46
C LEU A 21 -14.46 -17.58 10.36
N PRO A 22 -13.71 -18.23 11.29
CA PRO A 22 -14.30 -19.22 12.19
C PRO A 22 -15.23 -18.65 13.28
N LEU A 23 -15.32 -17.31 13.42
CA LEU A 23 -16.18 -16.68 14.42
C LEU A 23 -17.66 -16.77 14.01
N GLU A 24 -18.53 -17.08 14.98
CA GLU A 24 -19.94 -17.38 14.73
C GLU A 24 -20.69 -16.20 14.12
N GLU A 25 -20.33 -14.97 14.49
CA GLU A 25 -20.97 -13.74 14.04
C GLU A 25 -20.53 -13.28 12.64
N VAL A 26 -19.47 -13.89 12.11
CA VAL A 26 -18.92 -13.55 10.79
C VAL A 26 -19.58 -14.39 9.71
N GLU A 27 -20.13 -13.72 8.70
CA GLU A 27 -20.67 -14.37 7.51
C GLU A 27 -19.59 -14.57 6.45
N THR A 28 -18.87 -13.49 6.12
CA THR A 28 -17.78 -13.55 5.13
C THR A 28 -16.64 -12.59 5.48
N VAL A 29 -15.43 -12.97 5.07
CA VAL A 29 -14.24 -12.10 5.14
C VAL A 29 -13.63 -12.00 3.75
N SER A 30 -13.69 -10.80 3.16
CA SER A 30 -13.05 -10.50 1.89
C SER A 30 -11.80 -9.67 2.13
N THR A 31 -10.67 -10.04 1.52
CA THR A 31 -9.41 -9.31 1.70
C THR A 31 -8.84 -8.85 0.36
N LEU A 32 -8.28 -7.65 0.34
CA LEU A 32 -7.59 -7.06 -0.80
C LEU A 32 -6.17 -6.71 -0.36
N ALA A 33 -5.18 -7.32 -1.00
CA ALA A 33 -3.77 -6.99 -0.79
C ALA A 33 -3.34 -5.86 -1.74
N GLY A 34 -2.47 -4.98 -1.24
CA GLY A 34 -1.90 -3.90 -2.05
C GLY A 34 -2.69 -2.60 -2.04
N TYR A 35 -3.71 -2.46 -1.20
CA TYR A 35 -4.52 -1.25 -1.12
C TYR A 35 -4.84 -0.87 0.33
N SER A 36 -4.81 0.43 0.63
CA SER A 36 -5.23 1.01 1.90
C SER A 36 -6.48 1.87 1.68
N LEU A 37 -7.60 1.50 2.29
CA LEU A 37 -8.81 2.30 2.24
C LEU A 37 -8.66 3.63 3.01
N MET A 38 -7.87 3.63 4.09
CA MET A 38 -7.70 4.81 4.94
C MET A 38 -6.93 5.93 4.24
N THR A 39 -5.92 5.58 3.46
CA THR A 39 -5.08 6.55 2.73
C THR A 39 -5.44 6.62 1.25
N GLU A 40 -6.31 5.74 0.77
CA GLU A 40 -6.71 5.60 -0.64
C GLU A 40 -5.51 5.40 -1.56
N THR A 41 -4.51 4.65 -1.07
CA THR A 41 -3.26 4.41 -1.77
C THR A 41 -3.03 2.94 -2.08
N GLU A 42 -2.33 2.71 -3.17
CA GLU A 42 -1.80 1.40 -3.53
C GLU A 42 -0.36 1.25 -3.02
N GLY A 43 -0.01 0.07 -2.56
CA GLY A 43 1.35 -0.23 -2.13
C GLY A 43 1.49 -1.64 -1.59
N ALA A 44 2.63 -2.26 -1.85
CA ALA A 44 2.90 -3.66 -1.49
C ALA A 44 2.87 -3.94 0.03
N SER A 45 2.92 -2.91 0.87
CA SER A 45 2.83 -3.03 2.33
C SER A 45 1.42 -2.86 2.89
N PHE A 46 0.45 -2.52 2.04
CA PHE A 46 -0.93 -2.30 2.45
C PHE A 46 -1.82 -3.50 2.18
N GLY A 47 -2.89 -3.59 2.93
CA GLY A 47 -3.98 -4.51 2.73
C GLY A 47 -5.24 -4.02 3.43
N MET A 48 -6.39 -4.39 2.94
CA MET A 48 -7.68 -4.14 3.60
C MET A 48 -8.48 -5.43 3.67
N GLY A 49 -9.36 -5.50 4.67
CA GLY A 49 -10.34 -6.57 4.81
C GLY A 49 -11.73 -6.00 5.02
N MET A 50 -12.71 -6.61 4.40
CA MET A 50 -14.12 -6.35 4.65
C MET A 50 -14.72 -7.57 5.35
N ILE A 51 -15.25 -7.36 6.54
CA ILE A 51 -15.87 -8.38 7.36
C ILE A 51 -17.37 -8.14 7.28
N ASN A 52 -18.10 -9.05 6.66
CA ASN A 52 -19.56 -9.02 6.67
C ASN A 52 -20.04 -9.85 7.85
N LEU A 53 -20.88 -9.23 8.65
CA LEU A 53 -21.49 -9.85 9.82
C LEU A 53 -22.82 -10.51 9.44
N LYS A 54 -23.19 -11.55 10.16
CA LYS A 54 -24.53 -12.13 10.07
C LYS A 54 -25.61 -11.07 10.36
N PRO A 55 -26.84 -11.27 9.89
CA PRO A 55 -27.96 -10.39 10.17
C PRO A 55 -28.16 -10.15 11.68
N TRP A 56 -28.71 -8.99 12.04
CA TRP A 56 -28.91 -8.57 13.44
C TRP A 56 -29.71 -9.55 14.29
N ASN A 57 -30.62 -10.29 13.66
CA ASN A 57 -31.43 -11.30 14.35
C ASN A 57 -30.74 -12.66 14.56
N GLU A 58 -29.53 -12.81 14.01
CA GLU A 58 -28.71 -14.03 14.08
C GLU A 58 -27.44 -13.84 14.91
N ARG A 59 -27.25 -12.67 15.53
CA ARG A 59 -26.10 -12.35 16.37
C ARG A 59 -26.52 -11.54 17.61
N GLU A 60 -25.83 -11.74 18.71
CA GLU A 60 -26.09 -11.02 19.97
C GLU A 60 -25.27 -9.75 20.11
N GLN A 61 -24.04 -9.74 19.55
CA GLN A 61 -23.08 -8.66 19.72
C GLN A 61 -23.23 -7.58 18.65
N THR A 62 -22.99 -6.34 19.06
CA THR A 62 -22.89 -5.18 18.15
C THR A 62 -21.59 -5.20 17.36
N ALA A 63 -21.51 -4.44 16.27
CA ALA A 63 -20.29 -4.35 15.48
C ALA A 63 -19.14 -3.70 16.28
N GLU A 64 -19.46 -2.75 17.18
CA GLU A 64 -18.49 -2.10 18.07
C GLU A 64 -17.89 -3.07 19.08
N GLU A 65 -18.69 -3.95 19.65
CA GLU A 65 -18.23 -4.98 20.59
C GLU A 65 -17.32 -5.99 19.86
N LEU A 66 -17.74 -6.40 18.65
CA LEU A 66 -16.99 -7.34 17.83
C LEU A 66 -15.63 -6.79 17.38
N MET A 67 -15.48 -5.48 17.18
CA MET A 67 -14.16 -4.89 16.85
C MET A 67 -13.12 -5.18 17.94
N ARG A 68 -13.50 -5.17 19.22
CA ARG A 68 -12.59 -5.51 20.33
C ARG A 68 -12.22 -6.98 20.30
N VAL A 69 -13.19 -7.86 20.08
CA VAL A 69 -12.96 -9.31 19.94
C VAL A 69 -12.02 -9.60 18.78
N TYR A 70 -12.20 -8.90 17.64
CA TYR A 70 -11.34 -9.07 16.47
C TYR A 70 -9.92 -8.56 16.72
N ALA A 71 -9.77 -7.42 17.39
CA ALA A 71 -8.45 -6.89 17.75
C ALA A 71 -7.67 -7.88 18.64
N ASP A 72 -8.32 -8.46 19.62
CA ASP A 72 -7.71 -9.48 20.48
C ASP A 72 -7.36 -10.74 19.68
N ARG A 73 -8.27 -11.17 18.82
CA ARG A 73 -8.09 -12.39 18.01
C ARG A 73 -6.90 -12.32 17.07
N VAL A 74 -6.60 -11.15 16.48
CA VAL A 74 -5.48 -10.94 15.57
C VAL A 74 -4.21 -10.42 16.26
N SER A 75 -4.23 -10.23 17.57
CA SER A 75 -3.12 -9.67 18.37
C SER A 75 -1.81 -10.46 18.26
N HIS A 76 -1.88 -11.74 17.86
CA HIS A 76 -0.73 -12.60 17.59
C HIS A 76 0.02 -12.26 16.30
N ILE A 77 -0.61 -11.51 15.37
CA ILE A 77 -0.01 -11.07 14.11
C ILE A 77 0.84 -9.83 14.39
N LYS A 78 2.14 -10.02 14.66
CA LYS A 78 3.05 -8.92 15.06
C LYS A 78 3.69 -8.16 13.92
N ASP A 79 3.67 -8.73 12.71
CA ASP A 79 4.34 -8.14 11.54
C ASP A 79 3.42 -7.19 10.74
N ALA A 80 2.21 -6.92 11.24
CA ALA A 80 1.26 -5.98 10.64
C ALA A 80 0.60 -5.13 11.73
N ASP A 81 0.34 -3.88 11.42
CA ASP A 81 -0.56 -3.01 12.19
C ASP A 81 -1.97 -3.17 11.65
N ILE A 82 -2.83 -3.83 12.43
CA ILE A 82 -4.20 -4.17 12.03
C ILE A 82 -5.16 -3.29 12.81
N GLN A 83 -5.92 -2.48 12.09
CA GLN A 83 -6.90 -1.57 12.66
C GLN A 83 -8.29 -1.92 12.17
N PHE A 84 -9.25 -1.98 13.08
CA PHE A 84 -10.65 -2.20 12.78
C PHE A 84 -11.42 -0.89 12.89
N PHE A 85 -12.31 -0.64 11.96
CA PHE A 85 -13.17 0.54 11.96
C PHE A 85 -14.50 0.23 11.28
N LEU A 86 -15.53 0.96 11.65
CA LEU A 86 -16.83 0.89 11.02
C LEU A 86 -16.91 1.80 9.80
N PRO A 87 -17.69 1.42 8.78
CA PRO A 87 -18.01 2.34 7.69
C PRO A 87 -18.74 3.57 8.24
N PRO A 88 -18.67 4.71 7.54
CA PRO A 88 -19.38 5.92 7.95
C PRO A 88 -20.89 5.66 7.95
N THR A 89 -21.60 6.26 8.90
CA THR A 89 -23.05 6.15 9.03
C THR A 89 -23.79 6.66 7.78
N VAL A 90 -23.22 7.67 7.11
CA VAL A 90 -23.74 8.20 5.85
C VAL A 90 -22.75 7.89 4.73
N PRO A 91 -23.14 7.10 3.72
CA PRO A 91 -22.27 6.80 2.59
C PRO A 91 -21.79 8.07 1.87
N GLY A 92 -20.50 8.13 1.51
CA GLY A 92 -19.88 9.27 0.84
C GLY A 92 -19.33 10.36 1.76
N PHE A 93 -19.49 10.22 3.09
CA PHE A 93 -18.91 11.12 4.07
C PHE A 93 -17.70 10.47 4.80
N GLY A 94 -16.58 10.37 4.10
CA GLY A 94 -15.36 9.74 4.59
C GLY A 94 -15.32 8.23 4.38
N ASN A 95 -14.23 7.60 4.86
CA ASN A 95 -13.97 6.15 4.70
C ASN A 95 -14.19 5.36 6.00
N ALA A 96 -14.34 6.06 7.12
CA ALA A 96 -14.62 5.47 8.43
C ALA A 96 -15.53 6.41 9.24
N SER A 97 -16.21 5.85 10.25
CA SER A 97 -16.92 6.66 11.24
C SER A 97 -15.93 7.47 12.06
N GLY A 98 -16.33 8.67 12.49
CA GLY A 98 -15.50 9.57 13.29
C GLY A 98 -15.23 10.90 12.61
N PHE A 99 -14.05 11.47 12.82
CA PHE A 99 -13.64 12.73 12.19
C PHE A 99 -12.31 12.60 11.44
N GLU A 100 -12.13 13.45 10.45
CA GLU A 100 -10.90 13.57 9.68
C GLU A 100 -10.30 14.96 9.89
N LEU A 101 -9.01 15.00 10.23
CA LEU A 101 -8.24 16.23 10.35
C LEU A 101 -7.09 16.22 9.34
N ARG A 102 -6.78 17.39 8.80
CA ARG A 102 -5.66 17.61 7.89
C ARG A 102 -4.66 18.56 8.54
N LEU A 103 -3.53 18.00 8.98
CA LEU A 103 -2.42 18.79 9.51
C LEU A 103 -1.58 19.29 8.34
N GLN A 104 -1.60 20.59 8.10
CA GLN A 104 -0.88 21.23 7.00
C GLN A 104 0.46 21.80 7.48
N ASP A 105 1.52 21.52 6.74
CA ASP A 105 2.79 22.23 6.87
C ASP A 105 2.77 23.51 6.04
N LYS A 106 2.72 24.65 6.73
CA LYS A 106 2.78 25.99 6.11
C LYS A 106 4.18 26.60 6.14
N THR A 107 5.13 25.89 6.73
CA THR A 107 6.50 26.40 6.93
C THR A 107 7.46 25.90 5.85
N ALA A 108 7.01 25.00 4.98
CA ALA A 108 7.84 24.30 4.01
C ALA A 108 9.01 23.54 4.68
N GLY A 109 8.75 22.96 5.85
CA GLY A 109 9.67 22.12 6.59
C GLY A 109 9.95 20.79 5.94
N THR A 110 10.73 19.96 6.60
CA THR A 110 11.04 18.61 6.15
C THR A 110 9.90 17.64 6.45
N PHE A 111 9.83 16.53 5.71
CA PHE A 111 8.86 15.47 6.00
C PHE A 111 9.06 14.85 7.39
N ALA A 112 10.30 14.82 7.90
CA ALA A 112 10.60 14.34 9.24
C ALA A 112 10.00 15.24 10.33
N GLU A 113 10.14 16.55 10.20
CA GLU A 113 9.54 17.52 11.12
C GLU A 113 8.01 17.44 11.12
N LEU A 114 7.39 17.30 9.94
CA LEU A 114 5.96 17.11 9.82
C LEU A 114 5.52 15.82 10.54
N ASP A 115 6.28 14.73 10.42
CA ASP A 115 5.99 13.47 11.10
C ASP A 115 6.08 13.57 12.62
N GLU A 116 7.11 14.24 13.14
CA GLU A 116 7.27 14.46 14.59
C GLU A 116 6.11 15.26 15.17
N VAL A 117 5.75 16.37 14.52
CA VAL A 117 4.58 17.17 14.91
C VAL A 117 3.32 16.32 14.83
N ALA A 118 3.22 15.54 13.76
CA ALA A 118 2.12 14.67 13.51
C ALA A 118 1.96 13.61 14.63
N LYS A 119 3.01 12.92 15.01
CA LYS A 119 3.03 11.92 16.09
C LYS A 119 2.71 12.53 17.44
N SER A 120 3.31 13.68 17.74
CA SER A 120 3.02 14.42 18.98
C SER A 120 1.54 14.82 19.08
N PHE A 121 0.96 15.26 17.98
CA PHE A 121 -0.45 15.64 17.92
C PHE A 121 -1.37 14.43 18.11
N VAL A 122 -1.08 13.31 17.44
CA VAL A 122 -1.82 12.03 17.64
C VAL A 122 -1.75 11.58 19.10
N ALA A 123 -0.58 11.62 19.70
CA ALA A 123 -0.40 11.21 21.10
C ALA A 123 -1.27 12.07 22.05
N LYS A 124 -1.34 13.38 21.81
CA LYS A 124 -2.19 14.29 22.58
C LYS A 124 -3.69 13.99 22.39
N LEU A 125 -4.12 13.71 21.18
CA LEU A 125 -5.51 13.36 20.90
C LEU A 125 -5.90 12.01 21.53
N ASN A 126 -5.03 11.01 21.45
CA ASN A 126 -5.29 9.71 22.10
C ASN A 126 -5.23 9.76 23.63
N ALA A 127 -4.67 10.82 24.22
CA ALA A 127 -4.72 11.07 25.66
C ALA A 127 -6.07 11.68 26.13
N ASP A 128 -6.90 12.18 25.22
CA ASP A 128 -8.24 12.70 25.54
C ASP A 128 -9.22 11.52 25.64
N PRO A 129 -9.88 11.34 26.83
CA PRO A 129 -10.78 10.20 27.05
C PRO A 129 -12.04 10.20 26.17
N ARG A 130 -12.31 11.29 25.46
CA ARG A 130 -13.43 11.40 24.51
C ARG A 130 -13.08 10.88 23.13
N LEU A 131 -11.81 10.61 22.86
CA LEU A 131 -11.30 10.19 21.56
C LEU A 131 -10.64 8.82 21.68
N SER A 132 -10.78 8.01 20.65
CA SER A 132 -10.10 6.71 20.56
C SER A 132 -9.66 6.42 19.14
N GLY A 133 -8.60 5.62 18.98
CA GLY A 133 -8.18 5.14 17.67
C GLY A 133 -7.68 6.23 16.72
N VAL A 134 -7.14 7.35 17.25
CA VAL A 134 -6.57 8.40 16.39
C VAL A 134 -5.27 7.90 15.78
N THR A 135 -5.22 7.85 14.44
CA THR A 135 -4.07 7.37 13.68
C THR A 135 -3.68 8.35 12.58
N SER A 136 -2.45 8.21 12.07
CA SER A 136 -1.96 8.94 10.91
C SER A 136 -1.38 7.96 9.90
N GLY A 137 -1.81 8.07 8.65
CA GLY A 137 -1.24 7.31 7.54
C GLY A 137 0.07 7.92 6.97
N PHE A 138 0.52 9.05 7.48
CA PHE A 138 1.74 9.70 7.00
C PHE A 138 2.98 8.93 7.46
N ASN A 139 3.80 8.46 6.51
CA ASN A 139 5.05 7.76 6.77
C ASN A 139 6.16 8.34 5.88
N PRO A 140 7.09 9.13 6.44
CA PRO A 140 8.21 9.72 5.70
C PRO A 140 9.36 8.73 5.48
N ASN A 141 9.36 7.59 6.14
CA ASN A 141 10.46 6.62 6.16
C ASN A 141 10.09 5.31 5.44
N PHE A 142 9.31 5.41 4.36
CA PHE A 142 9.00 4.25 3.55
C PHE A 142 10.25 3.83 2.74
N PRO A 143 10.67 2.54 2.76
CA PRO A 143 11.83 2.08 2.01
C PRO A 143 11.54 2.09 0.51
N GLN A 144 12.45 2.69 -0.24
CA GLN A 144 12.40 2.84 -1.70
C GLN A 144 13.74 2.46 -2.30
N TYR A 145 13.74 2.15 -3.59
CA TYR A 145 14.97 1.95 -4.37
C TYR A 145 15.09 3.04 -5.41
N LEU A 146 16.15 3.83 -5.30
CA LEU A 146 16.49 4.86 -6.28
C LEU A 146 17.36 4.24 -7.35
N LEU A 147 16.86 4.23 -8.58
CA LEU A 147 17.59 3.79 -9.75
C LEU A 147 18.32 4.99 -10.36
N ARG A 148 19.64 4.91 -10.45
CA ARG A 148 20.48 5.93 -11.09
C ARG A 148 21.03 5.38 -12.39
N VAL A 149 20.73 6.08 -13.49
CA VAL A 149 21.24 5.77 -14.81
C VAL A 149 22.50 6.58 -15.07
N ASP A 150 23.58 5.92 -15.44
CA ASP A 150 24.79 6.57 -15.97
C ASP A 150 24.57 6.88 -17.46
N LEU A 151 24.14 8.11 -17.74
CA LEU A 151 23.82 8.57 -19.09
C LEU A 151 25.02 8.48 -20.04
N ALA A 152 26.25 8.70 -19.53
CA ALA A 152 27.45 8.62 -20.35
C ALA A 152 27.77 7.19 -20.77
N LYS A 153 27.60 6.22 -19.85
CA LYS A 153 27.74 4.80 -20.17
C LYS A 153 26.62 4.32 -21.09
N ALA A 154 25.36 4.70 -20.82
CA ALA A 154 24.25 4.35 -21.68
C ALA A 154 24.45 4.82 -23.11
N ALA A 155 24.89 6.06 -23.30
CA ALA A 155 25.21 6.62 -24.63
C ALA A 155 26.34 5.85 -25.35
N LYS A 156 27.43 5.50 -24.65
CA LYS A 156 28.54 4.70 -25.20
C LYS A 156 28.10 3.29 -25.61
N LEU A 157 27.16 2.71 -24.90
CA LEU A 157 26.62 1.38 -25.20
C LEU A 157 25.50 1.40 -26.26
N GLY A 158 25.14 2.58 -26.75
CA GLY A 158 24.08 2.76 -27.73
C GLY A 158 22.68 2.50 -27.18
N ILE A 159 22.47 2.65 -25.84
CA ILE A 159 21.21 2.43 -25.17
C ILE A 159 20.32 3.68 -25.27
N ASP A 160 19.07 3.48 -25.67
CA ASP A 160 18.02 4.48 -25.48
C ASP A 160 17.48 4.36 -24.05
N VAL A 161 17.68 5.41 -23.25
CA VAL A 161 17.30 5.40 -21.84
C VAL A 161 15.79 5.36 -21.67
N ASN A 162 15.02 6.06 -22.52
CA ASN A 162 13.56 6.09 -22.42
C ASN A 162 12.97 4.71 -22.70
N GLU A 163 13.36 4.08 -23.82
CA GLU A 163 12.93 2.72 -24.18
C GLU A 163 13.29 1.70 -23.08
N SER A 164 14.50 1.85 -22.51
CA SER A 164 14.96 0.99 -21.42
C SER A 164 14.13 1.18 -20.15
N MET A 165 13.76 2.42 -19.80
CA MET A 165 12.90 2.68 -18.64
C MET A 165 11.46 2.20 -18.85
N GLU A 166 10.91 2.33 -20.04
CA GLU A 166 9.58 1.78 -20.39
C GLU A 166 9.58 0.25 -20.30
N THR A 167 10.65 -0.39 -20.75
CA THR A 167 10.82 -1.85 -20.61
C THR A 167 10.86 -2.25 -19.13
N LEU A 168 11.66 -1.55 -18.32
CA LEU A 168 11.77 -1.80 -16.88
C LEU A 168 10.42 -1.57 -16.16
N GLN A 169 9.73 -0.50 -16.52
CA GLN A 169 8.38 -0.22 -16.02
C GLN A 169 7.41 -1.36 -16.33
N SER A 170 7.48 -1.90 -17.55
CA SER A 170 6.62 -3.02 -17.97
C SER A 170 6.90 -4.27 -17.14
N TYR A 171 8.15 -4.54 -16.79
CA TYR A 171 8.52 -5.68 -15.95
C TYR A 171 8.02 -5.54 -14.52
N VAL A 172 8.27 -4.39 -13.89
CA VAL A 172 8.02 -4.18 -12.45
C VAL A 172 6.63 -3.63 -12.18
N GLY A 173 6.27 -2.55 -12.89
CA GLY A 173 5.07 -1.76 -12.63
C GLY A 173 3.83 -2.17 -13.42
N SER A 174 3.97 -3.09 -14.35
CA SER A 174 2.98 -3.49 -15.35
C SER A 174 2.81 -2.50 -16.52
N PHE A 175 2.49 -3.06 -17.65
CA PHE A 175 2.19 -2.34 -18.89
C PHE A 175 0.73 -2.62 -19.30
N TYR A 176 -0.03 -1.56 -19.44
CA TYR A 176 -1.38 -1.65 -20.00
C TYR A 176 -1.30 -1.78 -21.52
N SER A 177 -1.67 -2.96 -22.02
CA SER A 177 -1.58 -3.28 -23.45
C SER A 177 -2.87 -2.94 -24.21
N SER A 178 -4.00 -3.40 -23.72
CA SER A 178 -5.30 -3.25 -24.42
C SER A 178 -6.47 -3.57 -23.50
N ASN A 179 -7.68 -3.46 -24.06
CA ASN A 179 -8.90 -3.95 -23.42
C ASN A 179 -9.51 -5.09 -24.22
N PHE A 180 -10.25 -5.97 -23.56
CA PHE A 180 -11.17 -6.90 -24.20
C PHE A 180 -12.53 -6.89 -23.51
N VAL A 181 -13.58 -7.20 -24.27
CA VAL A 181 -14.94 -7.27 -23.74
C VAL A 181 -15.31 -8.74 -23.56
N ARG A 182 -15.79 -9.09 -22.38
CA ARG A 182 -16.31 -10.43 -22.06
C ARG A 182 -17.47 -10.29 -21.06
N PHE A 183 -18.52 -11.06 -21.27
CA PHE A 183 -19.73 -11.02 -20.41
C PHE A 183 -20.34 -9.60 -20.26
N GLY A 184 -20.28 -8.77 -21.31
CA GLY A 184 -20.79 -7.43 -21.28
C GLY A 184 -19.95 -6.40 -20.47
N GLN A 185 -18.80 -6.81 -19.98
CA GLN A 185 -17.86 -5.96 -19.23
C GLN A 185 -16.53 -5.82 -19.96
N MET A 186 -15.89 -4.65 -19.77
CA MET A 186 -14.57 -4.37 -20.33
C MET A 186 -13.48 -4.70 -19.32
N TYR A 187 -12.53 -5.54 -19.72
CA TYR A 187 -11.38 -5.95 -18.92
C TYR A 187 -10.10 -5.40 -19.52
N LYS A 188 -9.19 -4.96 -18.64
CA LYS A 188 -7.86 -4.51 -19.02
C LYS A 188 -6.89 -5.68 -19.18
N VAL A 189 -6.08 -5.64 -20.23
CA VAL A 189 -4.94 -6.57 -20.40
C VAL A 189 -3.70 -5.89 -19.87
N MET A 190 -3.16 -6.42 -18.78
CA MET A 190 -1.94 -5.92 -18.13
C MET A 190 -0.82 -6.93 -18.34
N LEU A 191 0.34 -6.46 -18.78
CA LEU A 191 1.56 -7.27 -18.93
C LEU A 191 2.53 -6.94 -17.81
N GLN A 192 3.09 -7.96 -17.18
CA GLN A 192 4.06 -7.80 -16.10
C GLN A 192 4.93 -9.05 -16.04
N ALA A 193 6.17 -8.93 -15.55
CA ALA A 193 7.00 -10.10 -15.27
C ALA A 193 6.34 -10.99 -14.21
N ALA A 194 6.49 -12.30 -14.33
CA ALA A 194 6.01 -13.23 -13.32
C ALA A 194 6.73 -12.96 -11.98
N PRO A 195 6.07 -13.21 -10.83
CA PRO A 195 6.60 -12.83 -9.51
C PRO A 195 8.02 -13.31 -9.24
N GLU A 196 8.38 -14.52 -9.68
CA GLU A 196 9.72 -15.11 -9.50
C GLU A 196 10.85 -14.31 -10.13
N TYR A 197 10.56 -13.45 -11.11
CA TYR A 197 11.55 -12.61 -11.81
C TYR A 197 11.60 -11.15 -11.30
N ARG A 198 10.83 -10.80 -10.25
CA ARG A 198 10.77 -9.44 -9.69
C ARG A 198 10.57 -9.41 -8.18
N MET A 199 10.87 -10.51 -7.48
CA MET A 199 10.69 -10.58 -6.02
C MET A 199 11.79 -9.86 -5.25
N ASN A 200 13.02 -9.86 -5.80
CA ASN A 200 14.14 -9.21 -5.18
C ASN A 200 14.56 -7.99 -6.01
N PRO A 201 15.03 -6.92 -5.37
CA PRO A 201 15.52 -5.74 -6.10
C PRO A 201 16.66 -6.07 -7.07
N GLU A 202 17.49 -7.05 -6.73
CA GLU A 202 18.62 -7.52 -7.53
C GLU A 202 18.19 -8.18 -8.84
N ASP A 203 16.97 -8.71 -8.92
CA ASP A 203 16.43 -9.32 -10.14
C ASP A 203 16.40 -8.34 -11.31
N LEU A 204 16.30 -7.03 -11.02
CA LEU A 204 16.35 -5.96 -12.04
C LEU A 204 17.66 -5.95 -12.82
N PHE A 205 18.76 -6.32 -12.20
CA PHE A 205 20.07 -6.36 -12.85
C PHE A 205 20.27 -7.58 -13.75
N GLY A 206 19.40 -8.57 -13.62
CA GLY A 206 19.32 -9.71 -14.54
C GLY A 206 18.57 -9.41 -15.85
N LEU A 207 17.93 -8.24 -15.95
CA LEU A 207 17.25 -7.81 -17.16
C LEU A 207 18.22 -7.21 -18.17
N TYR A 208 17.76 -7.15 -19.44
CA TYR A 208 18.56 -6.65 -20.55
C TYR A 208 17.81 -5.56 -21.31
N ALA A 209 18.52 -4.50 -21.66
CA ALA A 209 18.05 -3.48 -22.59
C ALA A 209 18.64 -3.75 -23.98
N LYS A 210 17.87 -3.52 -25.03
CA LYS A 210 18.31 -3.61 -26.41
C LYS A 210 18.99 -2.32 -26.83
N ASN A 211 20.21 -2.40 -27.40
CA ASN A 211 20.89 -1.24 -27.92
C ASN A 211 20.53 -0.98 -29.39
N LYS A 212 20.99 0.14 -29.94
CA LYS A 212 20.77 0.55 -31.36
C LYS A 212 21.27 -0.44 -32.39
N GLU A 213 22.25 -1.26 -32.03
CA GLU A 213 22.82 -2.31 -32.88
C GLU A 213 22.05 -3.63 -32.79
N GLY A 214 21.06 -3.71 -31.90
CA GLY A 214 20.26 -4.92 -31.66
C GLY A 214 20.84 -5.86 -30.59
N ASN A 215 21.96 -5.51 -29.97
CA ASN A 215 22.57 -6.31 -28.90
C ASN A 215 21.86 -6.12 -27.56
N MET A 216 21.80 -7.18 -26.77
CA MET A 216 21.22 -7.17 -25.43
C MET A 216 22.28 -6.78 -24.39
N VAL A 217 22.09 -5.69 -23.68
CA VAL A 217 23.00 -5.14 -22.69
C VAL A 217 22.38 -5.22 -21.31
N PRO A 218 23.05 -5.82 -20.30
CA PRO A 218 22.51 -5.90 -18.94
C PRO A 218 22.33 -4.49 -18.34
N TYR A 219 21.25 -4.30 -17.59
CA TYR A 219 21.00 -3.04 -16.87
C TYR A 219 22.12 -2.69 -15.89
N SER A 220 22.79 -3.67 -15.29
CA SER A 220 23.94 -3.49 -14.40
C SER A 220 25.12 -2.73 -15.04
N ASN A 221 25.22 -2.69 -16.37
CA ASN A 221 26.30 -2.00 -17.05
C ASN A 221 26.16 -0.48 -17.04
N PHE A 222 24.95 0.05 -16.94
CA PHE A 222 24.67 1.49 -17.03
C PHE A 222 23.74 2.01 -15.94
N MET A 223 23.31 1.16 -15.01
CA MET A 223 22.39 1.53 -13.93
C MET A 223 22.92 1.03 -12.58
N THR A 224 22.71 1.83 -11.55
CA THR A 224 22.95 1.46 -10.16
C THR A 224 21.66 1.64 -9.35
N MET A 225 21.55 0.91 -8.25
CA MET A 225 20.41 0.96 -7.35
C MET A 225 20.89 1.27 -5.94
N GLU A 226 20.22 2.20 -5.30
CA GLU A 226 20.49 2.63 -3.93
C GLU A 226 19.22 2.53 -3.10
N ARG A 227 19.32 1.94 -1.92
CA ARG A 227 18.19 1.93 -0.98
C ARG A 227 18.10 3.29 -0.29
N VAL A 228 16.96 3.94 -0.43
CA VAL A 228 16.66 5.24 0.17
C VAL A 228 15.38 5.16 0.98
N TYR A 229 15.13 6.16 1.82
CA TYR A 229 13.90 6.30 2.58
C TYR A 229 13.24 7.63 2.21
N GLY A 230 11.94 7.58 2.01
CA GLY A 230 11.15 8.75 1.65
C GLY A 230 9.68 8.55 1.95
N PRO A 231 8.83 9.56 1.78
CA PRO A 231 7.41 9.41 1.98
C PRO A 231 6.83 8.45 0.93
N SER A 232 5.98 7.53 1.37
CA SER A 232 5.26 6.62 0.47
C SER A 232 4.31 7.39 -0.45
N GLN A 233 3.73 8.46 0.09
CA GLN A 233 2.82 9.38 -0.60
C GLN A 233 2.97 10.78 -0.03
N ILE A 234 2.90 11.78 -0.89
CA ILE A 234 2.86 13.20 -0.50
C ILE A 234 1.47 13.74 -0.81
N THR A 235 0.66 13.84 0.23
CA THR A 235 -0.67 14.46 0.13
C THR A 235 -0.54 15.97 0.28
N ARG A 236 -1.25 16.72 -0.55
CA ARG A 236 -1.33 18.18 -0.46
C ARG A 236 -2.78 18.63 -0.34
N TYR A 237 -3.01 19.53 0.58
CA TYR A 237 -4.30 20.20 0.74
C TYR A 237 -4.09 21.70 0.69
N ASN A 238 -4.83 22.40 -0.18
CA ASN A 238 -4.61 23.82 -0.48
C ASN A 238 -3.15 24.14 -0.82
N LEU A 239 -2.49 23.29 -1.60
CA LEU A 239 -1.07 23.38 -2.01
C LEU A 239 -0.04 23.14 -0.90
N PHE A 240 -0.42 23.06 0.35
CA PHE A 240 0.47 22.73 1.47
C PHE A 240 0.58 21.21 1.63
N THR A 241 1.78 20.75 1.97
CA THR A 241 1.99 19.35 2.37
C THR A 241 1.14 19.05 3.60
N SER A 242 0.39 17.97 3.57
CA SER A 242 -0.49 17.60 4.67
C SER A 242 -0.26 16.18 5.15
N ALA A 243 -0.42 15.98 6.45
CA ALA A 243 -0.55 14.68 7.07
C ALA A 243 -2.02 14.50 7.48
N ASP A 244 -2.70 13.58 6.81
CA ASP A 244 -4.12 13.33 7.07
C ASP A 244 -4.27 12.44 8.31
N ARG A 245 -5.34 12.66 9.06
CA ARG A 245 -5.64 11.98 10.31
C ARG A 245 -7.07 11.54 10.35
N LYS A 246 -7.28 10.32 10.77
CA LYS A 246 -8.61 9.75 10.97
C LYS A 246 -8.74 9.28 12.42
N SER A 247 -9.90 9.46 12.99
CA SER A 247 -10.24 8.99 14.34
C SER A 247 -11.59 8.32 14.32
N VAL A 248 -11.75 7.31 15.16
CA VAL A 248 -13.03 6.78 15.56
C VAL A 248 -13.44 7.48 16.86
N VAL A 249 -14.62 7.98 16.90
CA VAL A 249 -15.21 8.62 18.09
C VAL A 249 -16.05 7.60 18.85
#